data_f5d001de7b5de508e4423d6b0ba82af0
#
_entry.id   f5d001de7b5de508e4423d6b0ba82af0
#
_cell.length_a   1.000
_cell.length_b   1.000
_cell.length_c   1.000
_cell.angle_alpha   90.00
_cell.angle_beta   90.00
_cell.angle_gamma   90.00
#
_symmetry.space_group_name_H-M   'P 1'
#
loop_
_entity.id
_entity.type
_entity.pdbx_description
1 polymer ?
#
loop_
_entity_poly.entity_id
_entity_poly.type
_entity_poly.pdbx_seq_one_letter_code
_entity_poly.pdbx_strand_id
1 'polypeptide(L)'
;MTNLYTTQSALPVGTVLKGSNDSYMLLKTLGQGSFGITYLAKNIVGEDEVEQLFCIKEFFMRDINGRESTTVTSSNREGMFDYYKRKFEQESDHLSRLRHNNIVMVVDAFRANSTSYYVMQ
;
A
#
# COMPACT_ATOMS: atom_id res chain seq x y z
N MET A 1 -3.67 27.73 7.44
CA MET A 1 -4.14 26.71 8.37
C MET A 1 -4.00 25.33 7.74
N THR A 2 -3.46 24.43 8.46
CA THR A 2 -3.28 23.07 7.95
C THR A 2 -4.62 22.38 7.83
N ASN A 3 -4.89 21.82 6.70
CA ASN A 3 -6.09 21.03 6.50
C ASN A 3 -5.88 19.64 7.13
N LEU A 4 -6.53 19.41 8.28
CA LEU A 4 -6.38 18.16 9.02
C LEU A 4 -6.97 16.95 8.30
N TYR A 5 -7.73 17.18 7.25
CA TYR A 5 -8.40 16.14 6.49
C TYR A 5 -7.69 15.82 5.19
N THR A 6 -6.53 16.44 4.97
CA THR A 6 -5.76 16.15 3.77
C THR A 6 -5.10 14.81 3.88
N THR A 7 -4.60 14.35 2.77
CA THR A 7 -3.88 13.11 2.62
C THR A 7 -2.46 13.22 3.17
N GLN A 8 -2.26 13.93 4.30
CA GLN A 8 -0.93 14.01 4.93
C GLN A 8 -0.41 12.64 5.32
N SER A 9 -1.33 11.70 5.57
CA SER A 9 -0.96 10.33 5.88
C SER A 9 -0.48 9.57 4.66
N ALA A 10 -0.88 10.00 3.47
CA ALA A 10 -0.51 9.31 2.24
C ALA A 10 0.93 9.59 1.87
N LEU A 11 1.54 8.62 1.22
CA LEU A 11 2.88 8.80 0.65
C LEU A 11 2.82 9.82 -0.48
N PRO A 12 3.88 10.66 -0.62
CA PRO A 12 3.91 11.65 -1.70
C PRO A 12 3.93 11.00 -3.09
N VAL A 13 3.40 11.73 -4.06
CA VAL A 13 3.57 11.37 -5.48
C VAL A 13 5.06 11.27 -5.79
N GLY A 14 5.42 10.25 -6.56
CA GLY A 14 6.81 10.00 -6.92
C GLY A 14 7.55 9.09 -5.95
N THR A 15 6.94 8.71 -4.82
CA THR A 15 7.53 7.74 -3.91
C THR A 15 7.70 6.42 -4.62
N VAL A 16 8.87 5.79 -4.46
CA VAL A 16 9.16 4.49 -5.03
C VAL A 16 9.09 3.44 -3.95
N LEU A 17 8.30 2.40 -4.22
CA LEU A 17 8.19 1.24 -3.34
C LEU A 17 8.85 0.05 -4.04
N LYS A 18 9.73 -0.63 -3.31
CA LYS A 18 10.38 -1.84 -3.84
C LYS A 18 9.59 -3.06 -3.41
N GLY A 19 8.93 -3.68 -4.37
CA GLY A 19 8.20 -4.91 -4.14
C GLY A 19 9.08 -6.13 -4.33
N SER A 20 8.44 -7.30 -4.25
CA SER A 20 9.14 -8.57 -4.44
C SER A 20 9.46 -8.83 -5.91
N ASN A 21 8.60 -8.38 -6.79
CA ASN A 21 8.72 -8.67 -8.23
C ASN A 21 9.17 -7.44 -9.03
N ASP A 22 8.78 -6.25 -8.57
CA ASP A 22 9.02 -5.02 -9.30
C ASP A 22 9.22 -3.86 -8.33
N SER A 23 9.67 -2.73 -8.86
CA SER A 23 9.62 -1.45 -8.16
C SER A 23 8.50 -0.61 -8.75
N TYR A 24 7.81 0.13 -7.90
CA TYR A 24 6.62 0.89 -8.28
C TYR A 24 6.78 2.35 -7.90
N MET A 25 6.35 3.24 -8.78
CA MET A 25 6.32 4.68 -8.50
C MET A 25 4.88 5.11 -8.30
N LEU A 26 4.60 5.76 -7.18
CA LEU A 26 3.25 6.24 -6.87
C LEU A 26 2.92 7.46 -7.71
N LEU A 27 1.76 7.42 -8.37
CA LEU A 27 1.28 8.49 -9.24
C LEU A 27 0.26 9.37 -8.55
N LYS A 28 -0.61 8.79 -7.75
CA LYS A 28 -1.57 9.55 -6.95
C LYS A 28 -2.24 8.66 -5.92
N THR A 29 -2.83 9.30 -4.92
CA THR A 29 -3.65 8.61 -3.93
C THR A 29 -5.06 8.47 -4.51
N LEU A 30 -5.60 7.25 -4.48
CA LEU A 30 -6.95 6.98 -4.95
C LEU A 30 -7.99 7.09 -3.84
N GLY A 31 -7.60 6.76 -2.62
CA GLY A 31 -8.51 6.86 -1.49
C GLY A 31 -7.88 6.41 -0.20
N GLN A 32 -8.56 6.68 0.90
CA GLN A 32 -8.12 6.27 2.23
C GLN A 32 -9.34 5.84 3.04
N GLY A 33 -9.26 4.65 3.62
CA GLY A 33 -10.24 4.15 4.56
C GLY A 33 -9.66 4.07 5.96
N SER A 34 -10.37 3.41 6.86
CA SER A 34 -9.95 3.26 8.25
C SER A 34 -8.69 2.42 8.40
N PHE A 35 -8.45 1.47 7.51
CA PHE A 35 -7.37 0.51 7.61
C PHE A 35 -6.41 0.52 6.43
N GLY A 36 -6.59 1.41 5.46
CA GLY A 36 -5.71 1.38 4.31
C GLY A 36 -5.77 2.62 3.46
N ILE A 37 -4.70 2.80 2.70
CA ILE A 37 -4.58 3.86 1.71
C ILE A 37 -4.33 3.17 0.37
N THR A 38 -5.07 3.56 -0.65
CA THR A 38 -4.94 2.99 -1.98
C THR A 38 -4.31 4.02 -2.92
N TYR A 39 -3.31 3.58 -3.66
CA TYR A 39 -2.56 4.42 -4.59
C TYR A 39 -2.65 3.87 -6.00
N LEU A 40 -2.62 4.78 -6.96
CA LEU A 40 -2.32 4.44 -8.34
C LEU A 40 -0.81 4.51 -8.51
N ALA A 41 -0.24 3.51 -9.16
CA ALA A 41 1.19 3.41 -9.35
C ALA A 41 1.51 2.84 -10.73
N LYS A 42 2.76 2.99 -11.13
CA LYS A 42 3.28 2.33 -12.31
C LYS A 42 4.56 1.59 -11.95
N ASN A 43 4.85 0.52 -12.68
CA ASN A 43 6.12 -0.15 -12.51
C ASN A 43 7.24 0.70 -13.11
N ILE A 44 8.44 0.55 -12.54
CA ILE A 44 9.62 1.21 -13.08
C ILE A 44 10.26 0.21 -14.03
N VAL A 45 10.29 0.56 -15.32
CA VAL A 45 10.73 -0.37 -16.36
C VAL A 45 11.93 0.17 -17.12
N GLY A 46 12.66 -0.73 -17.73
CA GLY A 46 13.73 -0.39 -18.66
C GLY A 46 13.19 0.03 -20.03
N GLU A 47 14.09 0.41 -20.93
CA GLU A 47 13.70 0.97 -22.22
C GLU A 47 12.86 0.02 -23.08
N ASP A 48 13.10 -1.28 -22.95
CA ASP A 48 12.43 -2.27 -23.78
C ASP A 48 11.23 -2.94 -23.08
N GLU A 49 10.86 -2.45 -21.90
CA GLU A 49 9.77 -3.02 -21.11
C GLU A 49 8.53 -2.15 -21.22
N VAL A 50 7.37 -2.79 -21.05
CA VAL A 50 6.08 -2.09 -21.10
C VAL A 50 5.73 -1.55 -19.73
N GLU A 51 5.39 -0.27 -19.71
CA GLU A 51 4.90 0.38 -18.49
C GLU A 51 3.44 -0.01 -18.26
N GLN A 52 3.12 -0.41 -17.03
CA GLN A 52 1.78 -0.81 -16.63
C GLN A 52 1.33 -0.03 -15.40
N LEU A 53 0.03 0.10 -15.26
CA LEU A 53 -0.58 0.73 -14.10
C LEU A 53 -1.03 -0.35 -13.11
N PHE A 54 -0.89 -0.02 -11.83
CA PHE A 54 -1.27 -0.90 -10.72
C PHE A 54 -1.99 -0.10 -9.66
N CYS A 55 -2.80 -0.79 -8.86
CA CYS A 55 -3.29 -0.25 -7.60
C CYS A 55 -2.48 -0.88 -6.48
N ILE A 56 -2.00 -0.06 -5.56
CA ILE A 56 -1.25 -0.54 -4.40
C ILE A 56 -2.02 -0.16 -3.15
N LYS A 57 -2.27 -1.13 -2.29
CA LYS A 57 -2.92 -0.89 -1.02
C LYS A 57 -1.89 -0.98 0.09
N GLU A 58 -1.83 0.08 0.91
CA GLU A 58 -0.95 0.16 2.06
C GLU A 58 -1.78 -0.03 3.32
N PHE A 59 -1.33 -0.89 4.24
CA PHE A 59 -1.96 -0.98 5.53
C PHE A 59 -1.61 0.26 6.35
N PHE A 60 -2.62 1.00 6.76
CA PHE A 60 -2.47 2.22 7.52
C PHE A 60 -3.74 2.45 8.34
N MET A 61 -3.63 2.39 9.66
CA MET A 61 -4.76 2.56 10.55
C MET A 61 -4.90 4.06 10.86
N ARG A 62 -5.86 4.69 10.20
CA ARG A 62 -6.04 6.14 10.24
C ARG A 62 -6.08 6.72 11.66
N ASP A 63 -6.69 5.99 12.59
CA ASP A 63 -6.90 6.51 13.94
C ASP A 63 -5.72 6.31 14.88
N ILE A 64 -4.80 5.42 14.56
CA ILE A 64 -3.68 5.12 15.45
C ILE A 64 -2.30 5.24 14.79
N ASN A 65 -2.24 5.32 13.49
CA ASN A 65 -0.97 5.47 12.80
C ASN A 65 -0.67 6.91 12.46
N GLY A 66 0.61 7.24 12.43
CA GLY A 66 1.13 8.46 11.87
C GLY A 66 2.20 8.13 10.86
N ARG A 67 2.85 9.15 10.36
CA ARG A 67 3.92 8.95 9.39
C ARG A 67 5.07 9.88 9.70
N GLU A 68 6.27 9.31 9.67
CA GLU A 68 7.51 10.06 9.79
C GLU A 68 8.32 9.79 8.53
N SER A 69 8.48 10.80 7.68
CA SER A 69 8.97 10.64 6.32
C SER A 69 8.05 9.63 5.59
N THR A 70 8.57 8.49 5.15
CA THR A 70 7.75 7.45 4.54
C THR A 70 7.33 6.35 5.53
N THR A 71 7.94 6.33 6.71
CA THR A 71 7.74 5.27 7.70
C THR A 71 6.42 5.46 8.43
N VAL A 72 5.66 4.39 8.54
CA VAL A 72 4.43 4.38 9.35
C VAL A 72 4.81 4.26 10.81
N THR A 73 4.30 5.20 11.63
CA THR A 73 4.49 5.17 13.07
C THR A 73 3.23 4.67 13.75
N SER A 74 3.38 4.00 14.88
CA SER A 74 2.25 3.42 15.58
C SER A 74 2.49 3.42 17.07
N SER A 75 1.46 3.74 17.83
CA SER A 75 1.49 3.49 19.27
C SER A 75 1.37 2.00 19.58
N ASN A 76 0.88 1.24 18.63
CA ASN A 76 0.69 -0.21 18.73
C ASN A 76 0.03 -0.61 20.05
N ARG A 77 -0.94 0.18 20.49
CA ARG A 77 -1.60 -0.03 21.78
C ARG A 77 -2.17 -1.44 21.82
N GLU A 78 -1.75 -2.21 22.84
CA GLU A 78 -2.21 -3.59 23.06
C GLU A 78 -1.99 -4.52 21.86
N GLY A 79 -0.99 -4.23 21.01
CA GLY A 79 -0.70 -5.04 19.85
C GLY A 79 -1.71 -4.91 18.73
N MET A 80 -2.55 -3.90 18.78
CA MET A 80 -3.62 -3.72 17.79
C MET A 80 -3.09 -3.57 16.37
N PHE A 81 -2.03 -2.77 16.20
CA PHE A 81 -1.44 -2.57 14.88
C PHE A 81 -0.95 -3.90 14.29
N ASP A 82 -0.20 -4.68 15.07
CA ASP A 82 0.34 -5.95 14.59
C ASP A 82 -0.76 -6.96 14.29
N TYR A 83 -1.83 -6.95 15.11
CA TYR A 83 -2.96 -7.85 14.91
C TYR A 83 -3.64 -7.59 13.56
N TYR A 84 -3.97 -6.33 13.30
CA TYR A 84 -4.67 -5.98 12.05
C TYR A 84 -3.76 -6.02 10.83
N LYS A 85 -2.46 -5.71 11.00
CA LYS A 85 -1.50 -5.86 9.91
C LYS A 85 -1.39 -7.32 9.47
N ARG A 86 -1.40 -8.24 10.43
CA ARG A 86 -1.38 -9.67 10.12
C ARG A 86 -2.62 -10.08 9.35
N LYS A 87 -3.78 -9.56 9.73
CA LYS A 87 -5.00 -9.84 9.01
C LYS A 87 -4.96 -9.29 7.58
N PHE A 88 -4.41 -8.12 7.41
CA PHE A 88 -4.21 -7.53 6.09
C PHE A 88 -3.31 -8.42 5.23
N GLU A 89 -2.22 -8.92 5.80
CA GLU A 89 -1.30 -9.81 5.09
C GLU A 89 -1.96 -11.15 4.74
N GLN A 90 -2.79 -11.68 5.63
CA GLN A 90 -3.54 -12.91 5.37
C GLN A 90 -4.55 -12.73 4.25
N GLU A 91 -5.23 -11.58 4.22
CA GLU A 91 -6.16 -11.25 3.14
C GLU A 91 -5.43 -11.18 1.80
N SER A 92 -4.28 -10.51 1.78
CA SER A 92 -3.44 -10.42 0.59
C SER A 92 -3.03 -11.80 0.09
N ASP A 93 -2.58 -12.66 0.99
CA ASP A 93 -2.19 -14.03 0.65
C ASP A 93 -3.37 -14.82 0.10
N HIS A 94 -4.54 -14.68 0.71
CA HIS A 94 -5.74 -15.34 0.23
C HIS A 94 -6.12 -14.86 -1.17
N LEU A 95 -6.14 -13.54 -1.38
CA LEU A 95 -6.48 -12.95 -2.67
C LEU A 95 -5.50 -13.36 -3.75
N SER A 96 -4.21 -13.53 -3.43
CA SER A 96 -3.20 -13.90 -4.40
C SER A 96 -3.39 -15.31 -4.95
N ARG A 97 -4.16 -16.15 -4.25
CA ARG A 97 -4.45 -17.53 -4.66
C ARG A 97 -5.69 -17.66 -5.51
N LEU A 98 -6.52 -16.61 -5.55
CA LEU A 98 -7.74 -16.65 -6.33
C LEU A 98 -7.44 -16.42 -7.80
N ARG A 99 -8.11 -17.21 -8.65
CA ARG A 99 -7.98 -17.12 -10.10
C ARG A 99 -9.37 -17.11 -10.69
N HIS A 100 -9.90 -15.92 -10.91
CA HIS A 100 -11.23 -15.75 -11.47
C HIS A 100 -11.27 -14.50 -12.31
N ASN A 101 -11.97 -14.54 -13.45
CA ASN A 101 -11.98 -13.45 -14.41
C ASN A 101 -12.53 -12.14 -13.88
N ASN A 102 -13.37 -12.20 -12.85
CA ASN A 102 -14.05 -11.03 -12.30
C ASN A 102 -13.45 -10.59 -10.96
N ILE A 103 -12.31 -11.13 -10.57
CA ILE A 103 -11.65 -10.78 -9.32
C ILE A 103 -10.33 -10.08 -9.64
N VAL A 104 -10.09 -8.96 -8.96
CA VAL A 104 -8.82 -8.25 -9.07
C VAL A 104 -7.70 -9.14 -8.54
N MET A 105 -6.65 -9.29 -9.33
CA MET A 105 -5.53 -10.17 -8.98
C MET A 105 -4.48 -9.44 -8.19
N VAL A 106 -4.08 -10.04 -7.06
CA VAL A 106 -2.90 -9.59 -6.32
C VAL A 106 -1.68 -10.18 -7.01
N VAL A 107 -0.80 -9.32 -7.48
CA VAL A 107 0.38 -9.73 -8.25
C VAL A 107 1.68 -9.58 -7.46
N ASP A 108 1.65 -8.87 -6.35
CA ASP A 108 2.82 -8.69 -5.49
C ASP A 108 2.36 -8.36 -4.08
N ALA A 109 3.18 -8.69 -3.09
CA ALA A 109 2.95 -8.34 -1.70
C ALA A 109 4.29 -8.22 -1.01
N PHE A 110 4.44 -7.20 -0.17
CA PHE A 110 5.74 -6.95 0.46
C PHE A 110 5.57 -6.09 1.70
N ARG A 111 6.63 -6.01 2.49
CA ARG A 111 6.71 -5.13 3.66
C ARG A 111 7.70 -4.01 3.36
N ALA A 112 7.34 -2.80 3.75
CA ALA A 112 8.19 -1.61 3.63
C ALA A 112 7.63 -0.54 4.56
N ASN A 113 8.44 0.45 4.89
CA ASN A 113 8.01 1.61 5.68
C ASN A 113 7.33 1.22 7.00
N SER A 114 7.73 0.12 7.59
CA SER A 114 7.17 -0.46 8.84
C SER A 114 5.70 -0.85 8.71
N THR A 115 5.25 -1.16 7.52
CA THR A 115 3.91 -1.66 7.27
C THR A 115 3.92 -2.66 6.12
N SER A 116 2.76 -2.99 5.62
CA SER A 116 2.60 -3.99 4.56
C SER A 116 1.81 -3.43 3.40
N TYR A 117 2.09 -3.96 2.22
CA TYR A 117 1.51 -3.54 0.95
C TYR A 117 1.10 -4.75 0.14
N TYR A 118 0.06 -4.59 -0.68
CA TYR A 118 -0.12 -5.52 -1.78
C TYR A 118 -0.50 -4.76 -3.05
N VAL A 119 -0.14 -5.37 -4.18
CA VAL A 119 -0.26 -4.76 -5.50
C VAL A 119 -1.29 -5.53 -6.30
N MET A 120 -2.22 -4.79 -6.89
CA MET A 120 -3.30 -5.34 -7.72
C MET A 120 -3.16 -4.83 -9.14
N GLN A 121 -3.47 -5.69 -10.04
CA GLN A 121 -3.43 -5.35 -11.46
C GLN A 121 -4.76 -4.82 -11.97
#